data_b8cb3069449ab299a7c04d2995487d01
#
_entry.id   b8cb3069449ab299a7c04d2995487d01
#
_cell.length_a   1.000
_cell.length_b   1.000
_cell.length_c   1.000
_cell.angle_alpha   90.00
_cell.angle_beta   90.00
_cell.angle_gamma   90.00
#
_symmetry.space_group_name_H-M   'P 1'
#
loop_
_entity.id
_entity.type
_entity.pdbx_description
1 polymer ?
#
loop_
_entity_poly.entity_id
_entity_poly.type
_entity_poly.pdbx_seq_one_letter_code
_entity_poly.pdbx_strand_id
1 'polypeptide(L)'
;MIVDIENKGEELKISTFTEEGGIKFINVPIPPEERFVWQICSHSDRDRDKTWKNWEGSSIKKHKNTKYDKYRILQLLEEADPELTKPLWEFQTPKKFFVDIEVEMTDEMKDSLDTEKAKNKILSIGIATDKCKLIVLGLDDLDAEQQGLIYQQVNEYLQQTGDTWDFKYKKFESEYDMLYTFFKDIASKMSVITGWNWFGYDWPYLINRAKRLGIDPKIISPSGYLIGQNQLPAHILMVDYLEIYKKWDRVIKIKESNRLDYVAEKATGLKKIHYEGTLRTLYQSDFTKFIFYNAIDCALVHYIDKKLKTMLTFFKIAKKNGVEINRALSPVWSTEVMMMRKFLDRKQVFVQTRKDENHVKFAGAYVKDPIVGLHEWVACYDFASLYPNTIVQWGISPEVYKGKNLLDTKESWIKTSSGAVFGGDDEDPILKSIIKDLYAKRRQAKDKMLKLQIEIDQLEKQLKKLT
;
A
#
# COMPACT_ATOMS: atom_id res chain seq x y z
N MET A 1 -10.65 -10.24 0.78
CA MET A 1 -9.50 -9.55 1.46
C MET A 1 -9.98 -8.26 2.09
N ILE A 2 -9.46 -7.92 3.25
CA ILE A 2 -9.86 -6.75 4.03
C ILE A 2 -9.21 -5.48 3.44
N VAL A 3 -10.05 -4.50 3.11
CA VAL A 3 -9.62 -3.16 2.66
C VAL A 3 -9.36 -2.28 3.87
N ASP A 4 -10.33 -2.24 4.81
CA ASP A 4 -10.24 -1.45 6.04
C ASP A 4 -11.04 -2.10 7.17
N ILE A 5 -10.60 -1.85 8.42
CA ILE A 5 -11.28 -2.26 9.64
C ILE A 5 -11.43 -1.04 10.53
N GLU A 6 -12.64 -0.70 10.88
CA GLU A 6 -12.96 0.39 11.80
C GLU A 6 -13.60 -0.17 13.08
N ASN A 7 -13.04 0.17 14.25
CA ASN A 7 -13.63 -0.15 15.53
C ASN A 7 -14.55 1.00 15.97
N LYS A 8 -15.86 0.74 15.99
CA LYS A 8 -16.90 1.69 16.43
C LYS A 8 -17.21 1.60 17.92
N GLY A 9 -16.49 0.75 18.67
CA GLY A 9 -16.70 0.52 20.09
C GLY A 9 -17.64 -0.64 20.40
N GLU A 10 -18.76 -0.75 19.72
CA GLU A 10 -19.74 -1.85 19.87
C GLU A 10 -19.70 -2.85 18.74
N GLU A 11 -19.15 -2.45 17.59
CA GLU A 11 -19.00 -3.30 16.42
C GLU A 11 -17.69 -2.99 15.68
N LEU A 12 -17.17 -3.96 14.94
CA LEU A 12 -16.19 -3.78 13.89
C LEU A 12 -16.93 -3.57 12.56
N LYS A 13 -16.66 -2.47 11.89
CA LYS A 13 -17.08 -2.26 10.51
C LYS A 13 -15.93 -2.63 9.60
N ILE A 14 -16.11 -3.68 8.81
CA ILE A 14 -15.09 -4.23 7.91
C ILE A 14 -15.50 -3.98 6.47
N SER A 15 -14.65 -3.35 5.68
CA SER A 15 -14.80 -3.29 4.23
C SER A 15 -13.93 -4.36 3.58
N THR A 16 -14.51 -5.14 2.66
CA THR A 16 -13.84 -6.24 1.98
C THR A 16 -14.30 -6.33 0.53
N PHE A 17 -13.56 -7.05 -0.31
CA PHE A 17 -13.96 -7.28 -1.70
C PHE A 17 -15.01 -8.39 -1.81
N THR A 18 -15.93 -8.24 -2.78
CA THR A 18 -16.85 -9.29 -3.21
C THR A 18 -16.14 -10.23 -4.18
N GLU A 19 -16.74 -11.40 -4.45
CA GLU A 19 -16.24 -12.36 -5.48
C GLU A 19 -16.16 -11.72 -6.87
N GLU A 20 -17.06 -10.81 -7.17
CA GLU A 20 -17.08 -10.04 -8.43
C GLU A 20 -16.05 -8.89 -8.47
N GLY A 21 -15.26 -8.72 -7.40
CA GLY A 21 -14.25 -7.66 -7.25
C GLY A 21 -14.82 -6.28 -6.89
N GLY A 22 -16.09 -6.18 -6.48
CA GLY A 22 -16.68 -5.00 -5.87
C GLY A 22 -16.33 -4.87 -4.40
N ILE A 23 -16.93 -3.92 -3.68
CA ILE A 23 -16.77 -3.73 -2.23
C ILE A 23 -18.07 -4.04 -1.51
N LYS A 24 -17.94 -4.70 -0.35
CA LYS A 24 -19.03 -4.89 0.62
C LYS A 24 -18.60 -4.47 2.00
N PHE A 25 -19.58 -4.11 2.83
CA PHE A 25 -19.39 -3.83 4.25
C PHE A 25 -19.97 -4.96 5.09
N ILE A 26 -19.27 -5.32 6.15
CA ILE A 26 -19.68 -6.32 7.13
C ILE A 26 -19.57 -5.67 8.50
N ASN A 27 -20.62 -5.72 9.29
CA ASN A 27 -20.63 -5.28 10.68
C ASN A 27 -20.57 -6.50 11.57
N VAL A 28 -19.59 -6.55 12.46
CA VAL A 28 -19.39 -7.64 13.42
C VAL A 28 -19.53 -7.07 14.82
N PRO A 29 -20.52 -7.52 15.61
CA PRO A 29 -20.69 -7.04 16.98
C PRO A 29 -19.50 -7.43 17.85
N ILE A 30 -19.06 -6.50 18.72
CA ILE A 30 -17.99 -6.76 19.68
C ILE A 30 -18.63 -7.15 21.02
N PRO A 31 -18.34 -8.33 21.56
CA PRO A 31 -18.81 -8.73 22.88
C PRO A 31 -18.42 -7.67 23.92
N PRO A 32 -19.29 -7.35 24.90
CA PRO A 32 -19.02 -6.30 25.88
C PRO A 32 -17.72 -6.47 26.64
N GLU A 33 -17.34 -7.70 26.97
CA GLU A 33 -16.10 -8.08 27.63
C GLU A 33 -14.86 -7.80 26.81
N GLU A 34 -14.97 -7.82 25.47
CA GLU A 34 -13.86 -7.61 24.54
C GLU A 34 -13.70 -6.15 24.09
N ARG A 35 -14.55 -5.25 24.58
CA ARG A 35 -14.49 -3.82 24.19
C ARG A 35 -13.35 -3.04 24.83
N PHE A 36 -12.62 -3.68 25.76
CA PHE A 36 -11.47 -3.08 26.43
C PHE A 36 -10.54 -4.16 26.98
N VAL A 37 -9.34 -3.79 27.35
CA VAL A 37 -8.36 -4.64 28.00
C VAL A 37 -7.89 -4.02 29.31
N TRP A 38 -7.55 -4.87 30.28
CA TRP A 38 -6.97 -4.46 31.54
C TRP A 38 -5.46 -4.72 31.51
N GLN A 39 -4.68 -3.76 31.99
CA GLN A 39 -3.24 -3.89 32.11
C GLN A 39 -2.81 -3.59 33.54
N ILE A 40 -1.87 -4.38 34.07
CA ILE A 40 -1.17 -4.04 35.29
C ILE A 40 -0.32 -2.80 35.03
N CYS A 41 -0.45 -1.77 35.84
CA CYS A 41 0.29 -0.53 35.73
C CYS A 41 1.13 -0.25 36.98
N SER A 42 2.22 0.51 36.81
CA SER A 42 3.06 0.95 37.93
C SER A 42 2.40 2.04 38.75
N HIS A 43 2.91 2.28 39.96
CA HIS A 43 2.44 3.36 40.83
C HIS A 43 2.58 4.77 40.22
N SER A 44 3.55 4.97 39.36
CA SER A 44 3.80 6.24 38.65
C SER A 44 2.76 6.58 37.58
N ASP A 45 1.99 5.60 37.11
CA ASP A 45 0.91 5.82 36.14
C ASP A 45 -0.37 6.35 36.78
N ARG A 46 -0.36 6.59 38.12
CA ARG A 46 -1.56 6.95 38.91
C ARG A 46 -2.14 8.33 38.64
N ASP A 47 -1.36 9.27 38.14
CA ASP A 47 -1.71 10.68 38.30
C ASP A 47 -2.70 11.26 37.28
N ARG A 48 -3.14 10.53 36.27
CA ARG A 48 -4.04 11.09 35.25
C ARG A 48 -5.29 10.29 34.93
N ASP A 49 -5.37 9.00 35.25
CA ASP A 49 -6.50 8.15 34.90
C ASP A 49 -6.96 7.29 36.09
N LYS A 50 -8.27 7.02 36.16
CA LYS A 50 -8.83 6.10 37.16
C LYS A 50 -8.16 4.73 37.04
N THR A 51 -7.39 4.36 38.06
CA THR A 51 -6.84 3.03 38.21
C THR A 51 -7.72 2.20 39.12
N TRP A 52 -7.80 0.90 38.87
CA TRP A 52 -8.48 -0.08 39.73
C TRP A 52 -7.43 -1.03 40.34
N LYS A 53 -7.82 -1.83 41.28
CA LYS A 53 -7.01 -2.94 41.79
C LYS A 53 -7.62 -4.24 41.34
N ASN A 54 -6.76 -5.19 40.91
CA ASN A 54 -7.20 -6.57 40.75
C ASN A 54 -7.32 -7.29 42.08
N TRP A 55 -7.75 -8.53 42.07
CA TRP A 55 -7.92 -9.35 43.28
C TRP A 55 -6.58 -9.61 44.02
N GLU A 56 -5.45 -9.53 43.35
CA GLU A 56 -4.10 -9.63 43.94
C GLU A 56 -3.59 -8.28 44.51
N GLY A 57 -4.37 -7.23 44.40
CA GLY A 57 -4.03 -5.90 44.89
C GLY A 57 -3.14 -5.09 43.95
N SER A 58 -2.78 -5.61 42.75
CA SER A 58 -2.04 -4.90 41.74
C SER A 58 -2.88 -3.78 41.12
N SER A 59 -2.27 -2.63 40.88
CA SER A 59 -2.94 -1.55 40.15
C SER A 59 -3.15 -1.93 38.68
N ILE A 60 -4.38 -1.77 38.21
CA ILE A 60 -4.75 -2.06 36.81
C ILE A 60 -5.38 -0.84 36.15
N LYS A 61 -5.15 -0.68 34.88
CA LYS A 61 -5.69 0.38 34.04
C LYS A 61 -6.51 -0.21 32.91
N LYS A 62 -7.66 0.43 32.65
CA LYS A 62 -8.54 0.07 31.54
C LYS A 62 -8.08 0.76 30.27
N HIS A 63 -7.79 -0.02 29.23
CA HIS A 63 -7.49 0.49 27.91
C HIS A 63 -8.69 0.31 26.99
N LYS A 64 -9.15 1.41 26.41
CA LYS A 64 -10.16 1.43 25.34
C LYS A 64 -9.47 1.81 24.03
N ASN A 65 -9.86 1.16 22.94
CA ASN A 65 -9.51 1.56 21.58
C ASN A 65 -8.02 1.76 21.37
N THR A 66 -7.20 0.77 21.72
CA THR A 66 -5.81 0.77 21.29
C THR A 66 -5.76 0.66 19.76
N LYS A 67 -4.71 1.19 19.16
CA LYS A 67 -4.44 1.14 17.71
C LYS A 67 -4.57 -0.27 17.11
N TYR A 68 -4.37 -1.32 17.93
CA TYR A 68 -4.37 -2.73 17.50
C TYR A 68 -5.57 -3.53 17.99
N ASP A 69 -6.48 -2.96 18.76
CA ASP A 69 -7.65 -3.67 19.29
C ASP A 69 -8.47 -4.35 18.21
N LYS A 70 -8.62 -3.71 17.06
CA LYS A 70 -9.34 -4.28 15.92
C LYS A 70 -8.77 -5.62 15.46
N TYR A 71 -7.45 -5.80 15.50
CA TYR A 71 -6.81 -7.07 15.11
C TYR A 71 -6.94 -8.11 16.21
N ARG A 72 -6.87 -7.70 17.49
CA ARG A 72 -7.13 -8.57 18.61
C ARG A 72 -8.56 -9.13 18.57
N ILE A 73 -9.53 -8.25 18.41
CA ILE A 73 -10.93 -8.63 18.30
C ILE A 73 -11.15 -9.53 17.08
N LEU A 74 -10.56 -9.21 15.95
CA LEU A 74 -10.65 -10.02 14.75
C LEU A 74 -10.06 -11.42 14.95
N GLN A 75 -8.92 -11.56 15.64
CA GLN A 75 -8.34 -12.87 15.96
C GLN A 75 -9.23 -13.68 16.91
N LEU A 76 -9.79 -13.07 17.93
CA LEU A 76 -10.74 -13.75 18.82
C LEU A 76 -11.98 -14.25 18.06
N LEU A 77 -12.47 -13.45 17.10
CA LEU A 77 -13.56 -13.86 16.21
C LEU A 77 -13.14 -14.99 15.26
N GLU A 78 -11.91 -14.97 14.75
CA GLU A 78 -11.35 -16.06 13.94
C GLU A 78 -11.32 -17.39 14.70
N GLU A 79 -11.03 -17.34 16.01
CA GLU A 79 -11.01 -18.51 16.89
C GLU A 79 -12.44 -18.98 17.28
N ALA A 80 -13.36 -18.03 17.51
CA ALA A 80 -14.73 -18.34 17.94
C ALA A 80 -15.64 -18.75 16.78
N ASP A 81 -15.52 -18.10 15.62
CA ASP A 81 -16.32 -18.37 14.41
C ASP A 81 -15.44 -18.26 13.14
N PRO A 82 -14.70 -19.34 12.82
CA PRO A 82 -13.85 -19.38 11.63
C PRO A 82 -14.62 -19.20 10.31
N GLU A 83 -15.88 -19.65 10.24
CA GLU A 83 -16.68 -19.56 9.02
C GLU A 83 -17.09 -18.11 8.70
N LEU A 84 -17.32 -17.30 9.73
CA LEU A 84 -17.58 -15.87 9.58
C LEU A 84 -16.35 -15.11 9.03
N THR A 85 -15.17 -15.47 9.51
CA THR A 85 -13.93 -14.71 9.28
C THR A 85 -13.11 -15.20 8.09
N LYS A 86 -13.20 -16.49 7.74
CA LYS A 86 -12.49 -17.08 6.61
C LYS A 86 -12.69 -16.33 5.29
N PRO A 87 -13.91 -15.95 4.89
CA PRO A 87 -14.13 -15.19 3.65
C PRO A 87 -13.43 -13.82 3.64
N LEU A 88 -13.17 -13.22 4.82
CA LEU A 88 -12.46 -11.94 4.92
C LEU A 88 -11.00 -12.02 4.45
N TRP A 89 -10.38 -13.20 4.61
CA TRP A 89 -9.00 -13.46 4.26
C TRP A 89 -8.82 -14.23 2.94
N GLU A 90 -9.91 -14.67 2.33
CA GLU A 90 -9.82 -15.30 1.02
C GLU A 90 -9.29 -14.33 -0.03
N PHE A 91 -8.41 -14.86 -0.89
CA PHE A 91 -7.83 -14.05 -1.95
C PHE A 91 -8.86 -13.83 -3.06
N GLN A 92 -9.25 -12.59 -3.21
CA GLN A 92 -10.10 -12.13 -4.31
C GLN A 92 -9.33 -11.11 -5.12
N THR A 93 -9.51 -11.15 -6.43
CA THR A 93 -8.90 -10.13 -7.31
C THR A 93 -9.86 -8.96 -7.44
N PRO A 94 -9.57 -7.80 -6.81
CA PRO A 94 -10.44 -6.64 -6.93
C PRO A 94 -10.37 -6.06 -8.34
N LYS A 95 -11.46 -5.42 -8.78
CA LYS A 95 -11.46 -4.61 -10.00
C LYS A 95 -10.52 -3.42 -9.83
N LYS A 96 -9.60 -3.25 -10.75
CA LYS A 96 -8.62 -2.16 -10.74
C LYS A 96 -8.98 -1.11 -11.77
N PHE A 97 -8.85 0.14 -11.36
CA PHE A 97 -9.08 1.31 -12.19
C PHE A 97 -7.81 2.17 -12.18
N PHE A 98 -7.26 2.38 -13.36
CA PHE A 98 -6.08 3.19 -13.59
C PHE A 98 -6.53 4.54 -14.10
N VAL A 99 -6.29 5.57 -13.32
CA VAL A 99 -6.85 6.91 -13.55
C VAL A 99 -5.71 7.92 -13.75
N ASP A 100 -5.93 8.83 -14.66
CA ASP A 100 -5.03 9.93 -14.99
C ASP A 100 -5.85 11.16 -15.36
N ILE A 101 -5.36 12.36 -15.01
CA ILE A 101 -6.05 13.61 -15.33
C ILE A 101 -5.18 14.52 -16.20
N GLU A 102 -5.82 15.23 -17.11
CA GLU A 102 -5.16 16.29 -17.88
C GLU A 102 -5.70 17.65 -17.47
N VAL A 103 -4.78 18.52 -17.11
CA VAL A 103 -5.08 19.86 -16.59
C VAL A 103 -4.72 20.91 -17.62
N GLU A 104 -5.53 21.95 -17.74
CA GLU A 104 -5.27 23.10 -18.60
C GLU A 104 -3.92 23.74 -18.26
N MET A 105 -3.05 23.84 -19.26
CA MET A 105 -1.77 24.52 -19.13
C MET A 105 -1.91 25.98 -19.55
N THR A 106 -1.59 26.88 -18.63
CA THR A 106 -1.47 28.32 -18.89
C THR A 106 -0.02 28.70 -19.10
N ASP A 107 0.23 29.94 -19.57
CA ASP A 107 1.60 30.44 -19.79
C ASP A 107 2.46 30.45 -18.51
N GLU A 108 1.80 30.51 -17.34
CA GLU A 108 2.42 30.29 -16.04
C GLU A 108 2.38 28.79 -15.66
N MET A 109 3.33 28.02 -16.20
CA MET A 109 3.44 26.56 -15.90
C MET A 109 3.38 26.21 -14.41
N LYS A 110 3.78 27.10 -13.53
CA LYS A 110 3.77 26.88 -12.07
C LYS A 110 2.36 26.70 -11.51
N ASP A 111 1.34 27.32 -12.09
CA ASP A 111 -0.03 27.24 -11.61
C ASP A 111 -0.70 25.88 -11.94
N SER A 112 -0.35 25.26 -13.05
CA SER A 112 -0.85 23.92 -13.41
C SER A 112 -0.24 22.79 -12.57
N LEU A 113 0.95 23.02 -12.01
CA LEU A 113 1.62 22.05 -11.13
C LEU A 113 1.27 22.23 -9.64
N ASP A 114 0.62 23.34 -9.27
CA ASP A 114 0.25 23.61 -7.88
C ASP A 114 -1.05 22.89 -7.50
N THR A 115 -0.88 21.69 -6.96
CA THR A 115 -2.01 20.85 -6.55
C THR A 115 -2.79 21.42 -5.36
N GLU A 116 -2.18 22.27 -4.53
CA GLU A 116 -2.87 22.89 -3.38
C GLU A 116 -3.82 23.97 -3.85
N LYS A 117 -3.37 24.83 -4.78
CA LYS A 117 -4.23 25.87 -5.35
C LYS A 117 -5.23 25.34 -6.37
N ALA A 118 -4.86 24.34 -7.17
CA ALA A 118 -5.66 23.72 -8.21
C ALA A 118 -6.46 24.74 -9.03
N LYS A 119 -5.78 25.77 -9.58
CA LYS A 119 -6.42 26.91 -10.23
C LYS A 119 -6.99 26.56 -11.60
N ASN A 120 -6.29 25.73 -12.36
CA ASN A 120 -6.59 25.47 -13.76
C ASN A 120 -7.66 24.37 -13.89
N LYS A 121 -8.39 24.41 -15.02
CA LYS A 121 -9.44 23.43 -15.29
C LYS A 121 -8.86 22.03 -15.50
N ILE A 122 -9.55 21.02 -15.03
CA ILE A 122 -9.35 19.65 -15.46
C ILE A 122 -10.08 19.49 -16.78
N LEU A 123 -9.34 19.21 -17.85
CA LEU A 123 -9.84 19.10 -19.22
C LEU A 123 -10.39 17.70 -19.51
N SER A 124 -9.72 16.67 -18.96
CA SER A 124 -10.18 15.29 -19.08
C SER A 124 -9.77 14.44 -17.89
N ILE A 125 -10.54 13.36 -17.69
CA ILE A 125 -10.23 12.29 -16.73
C ILE A 125 -10.26 10.98 -17.47
N GLY A 126 -9.09 10.36 -17.66
CA GLY A 126 -8.93 9.05 -18.26
C GLY A 126 -9.09 7.94 -17.22
N ILE A 127 -9.72 6.84 -17.59
CA ILE A 127 -9.96 5.67 -16.74
C ILE A 127 -9.75 4.41 -17.57
N ALA A 128 -8.72 3.62 -17.26
CA ALA A 128 -8.55 2.28 -17.78
C ALA A 128 -8.94 1.24 -16.74
N THR A 129 -9.53 0.14 -17.19
CA THR A 129 -9.89 -0.98 -16.31
C THR A 129 -9.02 -2.20 -16.57
N ASP A 130 -8.94 -3.11 -15.61
CA ASP A 130 -8.29 -4.42 -15.77
C ASP A 130 -8.99 -5.36 -16.76
N LYS A 131 -10.16 -4.96 -17.28
CA LYS A 131 -10.92 -5.65 -18.34
C LYS A 131 -10.80 -4.96 -19.71
N CYS A 132 -9.73 -4.22 -19.94
CA CYS A 132 -9.46 -3.53 -21.20
C CYS A 132 -10.58 -2.59 -21.65
N LYS A 133 -11.14 -1.81 -20.74
CA LYS A 133 -12.08 -0.72 -21.04
C LYS A 133 -11.42 0.61 -20.75
N LEU A 134 -11.46 1.49 -21.73
CA LEU A 134 -11.03 2.89 -21.62
C LEU A 134 -12.25 3.80 -21.63
N ILE A 135 -12.36 4.64 -20.65
CA ILE A 135 -13.40 5.66 -20.54
C ILE A 135 -12.68 6.99 -20.33
N VAL A 136 -12.97 7.97 -21.16
CA VAL A 136 -12.47 9.32 -20.97
C VAL A 136 -13.63 10.27 -20.79
N LEU A 137 -13.60 11.01 -19.69
CA LEU A 137 -14.53 12.11 -19.41
C LEU A 137 -13.89 13.39 -19.89
N GLY A 138 -14.59 14.24 -20.59
CA GLY A 138 -14.03 15.50 -21.10
C GLY A 138 -15.08 16.58 -21.30
N LEU A 139 -14.63 17.77 -21.70
CA LEU A 139 -15.47 18.98 -21.77
C LEU A 139 -15.88 19.34 -23.20
N ASP A 140 -15.08 18.99 -24.20
CA ASP A 140 -15.35 19.35 -25.59
C ASP A 140 -15.98 18.19 -26.39
N ASP A 141 -16.56 18.54 -27.54
CA ASP A 141 -17.26 17.57 -28.38
C ASP A 141 -16.32 16.60 -29.07
N LEU A 142 -16.74 15.36 -29.12
CA LEU A 142 -16.13 14.28 -29.89
C LEU A 142 -17.26 13.54 -30.59
N ASP A 143 -17.32 13.68 -31.91
CA ASP A 143 -18.34 13.00 -32.69
C ASP A 143 -18.11 11.48 -32.81
N ALA A 144 -19.03 10.76 -33.42
CA ALA A 144 -18.95 9.30 -33.51
C ALA A 144 -17.78 8.84 -34.40
N GLU A 145 -17.42 9.60 -35.43
CA GLU A 145 -16.28 9.30 -36.33
C GLU A 145 -14.96 9.45 -35.59
N GLN A 146 -14.79 10.55 -34.85
CA GLN A 146 -13.62 10.80 -34.02
C GLN A 146 -13.46 9.75 -32.91
N GLN A 147 -14.56 9.35 -32.26
CA GLN A 147 -14.52 8.24 -31.27
C GLN A 147 -14.14 6.92 -31.92
N GLY A 148 -14.65 6.64 -33.13
CA GLY A 148 -14.26 5.47 -33.91
C GLY A 148 -12.77 5.48 -34.28
N LEU A 149 -12.25 6.65 -34.65
CA LEU A 149 -10.81 6.82 -34.94
C LEU A 149 -9.95 6.54 -33.69
N ILE A 150 -10.32 7.08 -32.54
CA ILE A 150 -9.59 6.81 -31.26
C ILE A 150 -9.64 5.33 -30.93
N TYR A 151 -10.80 4.67 -31.06
CA TYR A 151 -10.91 3.24 -30.85
C TYR A 151 -9.94 2.44 -31.74
N GLN A 152 -9.83 2.80 -33.03
CA GLN A 152 -8.88 2.16 -33.93
C GLN A 152 -7.43 2.43 -33.50
N GLN A 153 -7.07 3.70 -33.28
CA GLN A 153 -5.74 4.10 -32.84
C GLN A 153 -5.29 3.42 -31.56
N VAL A 154 -6.17 3.30 -30.56
CA VAL A 154 -5.89 2.60 -29.29
C VAL A 154 -5.57 1.14 -29.56
N ASN A 155 -6.38 0.45 -30.37
CA ASN A 155 -6.18 -0.97 -30.64
C ASN A 155 -4.96 -1.25 -31.55
N GLU A 156 -4.68 -0.38 -32.50
CA GLU A 156 -3.45 -0.44 -33.31
C GLU A 156 -2.21 -0.22 -32.43
N TYR A 157 -2.23 0.81 -31.58
CA TYR A 157 -1.10 1.13 -30.71
C TYR A 157 -0.80 0.03 -29.69
N LEU A 158 -1.82 -0.61 -29.15
CA LEU A 158 -1.72 -1.68 -28.16
C LEU A 158 -1.73 -3.08 -28.78
N GLN A 159 -1.70 -3.21 -30.11
CA GLN A 159 -1.79 -4.49 -30.82
C GLN A 159 -0.77 -5.54 -30.35
N GLN A 160 0.46 -5.11 -30.04
CA GLN A 160 1.52 -6.01 -29.56
C GLN A 160 1.21 -6.69 -28.23
N THR A 161 0.19 -6.23 -27.49
CA THR A 161 -0.21 -6.81 -26.20
C THR A 161 -1.16 -7.99 -26.33
N GLY A 162 -1.78 -8.16 -27.51
CA GLY A 162 -2.80 -9.18 -27.79
C GLY A 162 -4.17 -8.89 -27.17
N ASP A 163 -4.36 -7.76 -26.51
CA ASP A 163 -5.65 -7.37 -25.94
C ASP A 163 -6.42 -6.45 -26.90
N THR A 164 -7.74 -6.52 -26.85
CA THR A 164 -8.64 -5.58 -27.52
C THR A 164 -9.31 -4.69 -26.50
N TRP A 165 -9.26 -3.38 -26.72
CA TRP A 165 -9.79 -2.37 -25.82
C TRP A 165 -11.12 -1.82 -26.32
N ASP A 166 -12.10 -1.72 -25.43
CA ASP A 166 -13.32 -0.94 -25.62
C ASP A 166 -13.06 0.51 -25.22
N PHE A 167 -13.39 1.46 -26.10
CA PHE A 167 -13.20 2.89 -25.86
C PHE A 167 -14.53 3.60 -25.82
N LYS A 168 -14.70 4.48 -24.82
CA LYS A 168 -15.88 5.34 -24.68
C LYS A 168 -15.45 6.74 -24.23
N TYR A 169 -15.99 7.73 -24.89
CA TYR A 169 -15.88 9.11 -24.49
C TYR A 169 -17.21 9.61 -23.92
N LYS A 170 -17.17 10.38 -22.85
CA LYS A 170 -18.36 11.04 -22.28
C LYS A 170 -18.09 12.53 -22.11
N LYS A 171 -18.79 13.35 -22.91
CA LYS A 171 -18.80 14.81 -22.81
C LYS A 171 -19.61 15.26 -21.60
N PHE A 172 -19.15 16.36 -20.99
CA PHE A 172 -19.87 17.11 -19.96
C PHE A 172 -19.94 18.59 -20.36
N GLU A 173 -21.06 19.25 -20.03
CA GLU A 173 -21.28 20.66 -20.36
C GLU A 173 -20.45 21.60 -19.46
N SER A 174 -20.07 21.13 -18.27
CA SER A 174 -19.23 21.87 -17.35
C SER A 174 -18.24 20.99 -16.60
N GLU A 175 -17.12 21.58 -16.18
CA GLU A 175 -16.16 20.92 -15.31
C GLU A 175 -16.81 20.51 -13.97
N TYR A 176 -17.75 21.31 -13.47
CA TYR A 176 -18.48 20.98 -12.25
C TYR A 176 -19.25 19.66 -12.41
N ASP A 177 -20.01 19.50 -13.49
CA ASP A 177 -20.78 18.28 -13.74
C ASP A 177 -19.88 17.06 -13.94
N MET A 178 -18.77 17.25 -14.65
CA MET A 178 -17.78 16.20 -14.84
C MET A 178 -17.19 15.72 -13.51
N LEU A 179 -16.71 16.63 -12.65
CA LEU A 179 -16.12 16.27 -11.35
C LEU A 179 -17.17 15.74 -10.38
N TYR A 180 -18.37 16.33 -10.33
CA TYR A 180 -19.45 15.84 -9.48
C TYR A 180 -19.83 14.40 -9.85
N THR A 181 -20.01 14.13 -11.15
CA THR A 181 -20.29 12.77 -11.65
C THR A 181 -19.13 11.82 -11.38
N PHE A 182 -17.89 12.27 -11.59
CA PHE A 182 -16.71 11.45 -11.29
C PHE A 182 -16.70 11.02 -9.82
N PHE A 183 -16.84 11.94 -8.88
CA PHE A 183 -16.81 11.60 -7.47
C PHE A 183 -18.02 10.75 -7.04
N LYS A 184 -19.23 11.18 -7.38
CA LYS A 184 -20.48 10.59 -6.87
C LYS A 184 -20.86 9.28 -7.54
N ASP A 185 -20.78 9.23 -8.87
CA ASP A 185 -21.39 8.14 -9.65
C ASP A 185 -20.38 7.15 -10.21
N ILE A 186 -19.13 7.56 -10.39
CA ILE A 186 -18.09 6.75 -11.00
C ILE A 186 -17.10 6.25 -9.94
N ALA A 187 -16.31 7.14 -9.35
CA ALA A 187 -15.24 6.77 -8.41
C ALA A 187 -15.77 6.13 -7.13
N SER A 188 -16.92 6.57 -6.61
CA SER A 188 -17.57 5.98 -5.43
C SER A 188 -17.87 4.48 -5.57
N LYS A 189 -17.97 3.96 -6.80
CA LYS A 189 -18.26 2.55 -7.12
C LYS A 189 -17.02 1.74 -7.48
N MET A 190 -15.85 2.39 -7.50
CA MET A 190 -14.58 1.72 -7.81
C MET A 190 -14.04 1.00 -6.59
N SER A 191 -13.41 -0.15 -6.81
CA SER A 191 -12.83 -0.96 -5.74
C SER A 191 -11.39 -0.55 -5.43
N VAL A 192 -10.57 -0.43 -6.48
CA VAL A 192 -9.17 -0.02 -6.39
C VAL A 192 -8.92 1.08 -7.40
N ILE A 193 -8.50 2.24 -6.92
CA ILE A 193 -8.09 3.37 -7.77
C ILE A 193 -6.58 3.53 -7.66
N THR A 194 -5.93 3.63 -8.80
CA THR A 194 -4.50 3.88 -8.88
C THR A 194 -4.16 4.71 -10.10
N GLY A 195 -3.03 5.39 -10.07
CA GLY A 195 -2.44 6.15 -11.16
C GLY A 195 -0.93 6.25 -10.97
N TRP A 196 -0.23 6.83 -11.92
CA TRP A 196 1.20 7.06 -11.83
C TRP A 196 1.47 8.37 -11.11
N ASN A 197 2.09 8.32 -9.93
CA ASN A 197 2.26 9.47 -9.04
C ASN A 197 0.92 10.03 -8.52
N TRP A 198 -0.04 9.13 -8.29
CA TRP A 198 -1.42 9.42 -7.94
C TRP A 198 -1.57 10.35 -6.74
N PHE A 199 -0.79 10.11 -5.67
CA PHE A 199 -0.82 10.96 -4.47
C PHE A 199 0.07 12.19 -4.58
N GLY A 200 0.98 12.23 -5.55
CA GLY A 200 1.83 13.39 -5.80
C GLY A 200 1.15 14.46 -6.65
N TYR A 201 0.17 14.09 -7.49
CA TYR A 201 -0.45 15.02 -8.41
C TYR A 201 -1.98 14.83 -8.57
N ASP A 202 -2.43 13.74 -9.16
CA ASP A 202 -3.83 13.59 -9.63
C ASP A 202 -4.85 13.71 -8.50
N TRP A 203 -4.69 12.92 -7.45
CA TRP A 203 -5.65 12.88 -6.36
C TRP A 203 -5.74 14.20 -5.58
N PRO A 204 -4.65 14.81 -5.11
CA PRO A 204 -4.73 16.11 -4.45
C PRO A 204 -5.27 17.21 -5.38
N TYR A 205 -4.95 17.17 -6.68
CA TYR A 205 -5.52 18.12 -7.63
C TYR A 205 -7.03 17.96 -7.76
N LEU A 206 -7.53 16.73 -7.95
CA LEU A 206 -8.96 16.41 -8.01
C LEU A 206 -9.71 16.90 -6.75
N ILE A 207 -9.18 16.61 -5.56
CA ILE A 207 -9.76 17.03 -4.28
C ILE A 207 -9.84 18.55 -4.17
N ASN A 208 -8.75 19.25 -4.45
CA ASN A 208 -8.68 20.70 -4.25
C ASN A 208 -9.41 21.44 -5.37
N ARG A 209 -9.46 20.90 -6.58
CA ARG A 209 -10.26 21.46 -7.67
C ARG A 209 -11.76 21.30 -7.41
N ALA A 210 -12.20 20.15 -6.93
CA ALA A 210 -13.57 19.92 -6.52
C ALA A 210 -14.02 20.95 -5.47
N LYS A 211 -13.23 21.13 -4.40
CA LYS A 211 -13.51 22.14 -3.37
C LYS A 211 -13.60 23.56 -3.95
N ARG A 212 -12.70 23.89 -4.86
CA ARG A 212 -12.69 25.21 -5.51
C ARG A 212 -13.95 25.47 -6.34
N LEU A 213 -14.53 24.42 -6.90
CA LEU A 213 -15.79 24.49 -7.64
C LEU A 213 -17.04 24.37 -6.73
N GLY A 214 -16.87 24.27 -5.41
CA GLY A 214 -17.97 24.13 -4.45
C GLY A 214 -18.49 22.69 -4.31
N ILE A 215 -17.76 21.69 -4.82
CA ILE A 215 -18.09 20.28 -4.62
C ILE A 215 -17.39 19.78 -3.34
N ASP A 216 -18.17 19.21 -2.41
CA ASP A 216 -17.58 18.53 -1.25
C ASP A 216 -17.05 17.15 -1.67
N PRO A 217 -15.73 16.91 -1.65
CA PRO A 217 -15.16 15.62 -2.05
C PRO A 217 -15.65 14.42 -1.23
N LYS A 218 -16.23 14.65 -0.06
CA LYS A 218 -16.82 13.60 0.77
C LYS A 218 -17.95 12.83 0.10
N ILE A 219 -18.55 13.38 -0.98
CA ILE A 219 -19.59 12.68 -1.75
C ILE A 219 -19.13 11.37 -2.35
N ILE A 220 -17.80 11.17 -2.51
CA ILE A 220 -17.24 9.88 -2.94
C ILE A 220 -17.47 8.79 -1.89
N SER A 221 -17.60 9.15 -0.61
CA SER A 221 -17.66 8.20 0.50
C SER A 221 -19.09 7.99 0.99
N PRO A 222 -19.62 6.75 0.96
CA PRO A 222 -20.93 6.45 1.55
C PRO A 222 -21.04 6.78 3.04
N SER A 223 -19.91 6.84 3.75
CA SER A 223 -19.85 7.22 5.16
C SER A 223 -19.80 8.74 5.38
N GLY A 224 -19.66 9.53 4.32
CA GLY A 224 -19.64 11.00 4.39
C GLY A 224 -18.36 11.60 4.97
N TYR A 225 -17.28 10.82 5.10
CA TYR A 225 -15.97 11.32 5.57
C TYR A 225 -14.79 10.73 4.78
N LEU A 226 -13.66 11.42 4.86
CA LEU A 226 -12.39 11.04 4.27
C LEU A 226 -11.33 10.88 5.37
N ILE A 227 -10.41 9.94 5.20
CA ILE A 227 -9.44 9.54 6.22
C ILE A 227 -8.03 10.06 5.89
N GLY A 228 -7.33 10.49 6.94
CA GLY A 228 -5.91 10.82 6.88
C GLY A 228 -5.59 12.11 6.11
N GLN A 229 -4.31 12.41 5.99
CA GLN A 229 -3.81 13.61 5.32
C GLN A 229 -4.16 13.61 3.82
N ASN A 230 -4.15 12.46 3.19
CA ASN A 230 -4.50 12.31 1.77
C ASN A 230 -6.01 12.32 1.51
N GLN A 231 -6.84 12.51 2.52
CA GLN A 231 -8.30 12.60 2.40
C GLN A 231 -8.89 11.41 1.61
N LEU A 232 -8.59 10.18 2.03
CA LEU A 232 -8.99 8.95 1.34
C LEU A 232 -10.37 8.46 1.78
N PRO A 233 -11.24 8.00 0.88
CA PRO A 233 -12.46 7.30 1.25
C PRO A 233 -12.12 5.91 1.81
N ALA A 234 -12.66 5.55 2.98
CA ALA A 234 -12.32 4.30 3.68
C ALA A 234 -12.65 3.04 2.88
N HIS A 235 -13.71 3.08 2.08
CA HIS A 235 -14.21 1.92 1.35
C HIS A 235 -13.49 1.64 0.03
N ILE A 236 -12.73 2.61 -0.52
CA ILE A 236 -11.98 2.47 -1.77
C ILE A 236 -10.51 2.28 -1.43
N LEU A 237 -9.91 1.25 -1.98
CA LEU A 237 -8.46 1.13 -1.91
C LEU A 237 -7.83 2.09 -2.92
N MET A 238 -7.25 3.18 -2.44
CA MET A 238 -6.44 4.07 -3.26
C MET A 238 -4.97 3.80 -3.04
N VAL A 239 -4.21 3.63 -4.13
CA VAL A 239 -2.78 3.33 -4.10
C VAL A 239 -2.07 4.14 -5.16
N ASP A 240 -0.92 4.69 -4.83
CA ASP A 240 -0.02 5.27 -5.83
C ASP A 240 0.82 4.16 -6.48
N TYR A 241 0.63 3.97 -7.80
CA TYR A 241 1.34 2.90 -8.49
C TYR A 241 2.86 3.12 -8.50
N LEU A 242 3.31 4.36 -8.60
CA LEU A 242 4.73 4.70 -8.55
C LEU A 242 5.37 4.28 -7.22
N GLU A 243 4.67 4.47 -6.09
CA GLU A 243 5.18 4.06 -4.78
C GLU A 243 5.29 2.54 -4.64
N ILE A 244 4.27 1.79 -5.11
CA ILE A 244 4.32 0.32 -5.09
C ILE A 244 5.41 -0.18 -6.03
N TYR A 245 5.55 0.42 -7.20
CA TYR A 245 6.60 0.11 -8.16
C TYR A 245 8.00 0.31 -7.54
N LYS A 246 8.28 1.48 -6.99
CA LYS A 246 9.57 1.76 -6.35
C LYS A 246 9.90 0.76 -5.26
N LYS A 247 8.92 0.35 -4.48
CA LYS A 247 9.11 -0.49 -3.31
C LYS A 247 9.25 -1.97 -3.64
N TRP A 248 8.47 -2.48 -4.58
CA TRP A 248 8.33 -3.92 -4.78
C TRP A 248 8.69 -4.44 -6.17
N ASP A 249 8.90 -3.57 -7.14
CA ASP A 249 9.41 -4.07 -8.42
C ASP A 249 10.82 -4.67 -8.25
N ARG A 250 11.01 -5.86 -8.81
CA ARG A 250 12.26 -6.60 -8.85
C ARG A 250 12.62 -7.05 -10.25
N VAL A 251 11.81 -6.69 -11.24
CA VAL A 251 11.97 -7.09 -12.64
C VAL A 251 12.92 -6.15 -13.35
N ILE A 252 12.73 -4.85 -13.19
CA ILE A 252 13.60 -3.84 -13.78
C ILE A 252 14.82 -3.65 -12.89
N LYS A 253 15.95 -4.17 -13.34
CA LYS A 253 17.20 -4.19 -12.55
C LYS A 253 17.85 -2.81 -12.47
N ILE A 254 17.83 -2.06 -13.56
CA ILE A 254 18.46 -0.72 -13.68
C ILE A 254 17.33 0.31 -13.76
N LYS A 255 17.23 1.17 -12.75
CA LYS A 255 16.20 2.20 -12.62
C LYS A 255 16.84 3.58 -12.80
N GLU A 256 17.01 4.01 -14.03
CA GLU A 256 17.58 5.33 -14.37
C GLU A 256 16.56 6.45 -14.17
N SER A 257 15.26 6.15 -14.37
CA SER A 257 14.18 7.10 -14.23
C SER A 257 12.91 6.44 -13.64
N ASN A 258 12.13 7.25 -12.94
CA ASN A 258 10.81 6.86 -12.44
C ASN A 258 9.67 7.47 -13.27
N ARG A 259 9.95 8.03 -14.43
CA ARG A 259 8.93 8.58 -15.32
C ARG A 259 8.14 7.47 -15.97
N LEU A 260 6.84 7.70 -16.19
CA LEU A 260 5.93 6.71 -16.75
C LEU A 260 6.43 6.20 -18.12
N ASP A 261 6.87 7.09 -19.00
CA ASP A 261 7.40 6.76 -20.33
C ASP A 261 8.57 5.75 -20.24
N TYR A 262 9.55 6.04 -19.38
CA TYR A 262 10.72 5.18 -19.19
C TYR A 262 10.33 3.79 -18.63
N VAL A 263 9.49 3.77 -17.60
CA VAL A 263 9.11 2.50 -16.95
C VAL A 263 8.21 1.67 -17.85
N ALA A 264 7.29 2.29 -18.58
CA ALA A 264 6.45 1.60 -19.57
C ALA A 264 7.29 0.96 -20.67
N GLU A 265 8.24 1.70 -21.25
CA GLU A 265 9.14 1.18 -22.28
C GLU A 265 9.97 0.00 -21.75
N LYS A 266 10.58 0.13 -20.58
CA LYS A 266 11.40 -0.94 -20.00
C LYS A 266 10.61 -2.18 -19.59
N ALA A 267 9.37 -2.00 -19.09
CA ALA A 267 8.54 -3.11 -18.65
C ALA A 267 7.82 -3.82 -19.79
N THR A 268 7.34 -3.07 -20.77
CA THR A 268 6.36 -3.55 -21.75
C THR A 268 6.74 -3.34 -23.21
N GLY A 269 7.73 -2.49 -23.49
CA GLY A 269 8.07 -2.03 -24.85
C GLY A 269 7.14 -0.91 -25.37
N LEU A 270 6.09 -0.55 -24.62
CA LEU A 270 5.18 0.54 -24.98
C LEU A 270 5.78 1.89 -24.54
N LYS A 271 5.53 2.94 -25.31
CA LYS A 271 5.98 4.31 -25.01
C LYS A 271 4.78 5.23 -24.79
N LYS A 272 4.99 6.41 -24.23
CA LYS A 272 3.99 7.49 -24.28
C LYS A 272 3.79 7.96 -25.73
N ILE A 273 2.59 8.44 -26.01
CA ILE A 273 2.32 9.09 -27.30
C ILE A 273 3.12 10.37 -27.38
N HIS A 274 3.87 10.50 -28.46
CA HIS A 274 4.64 11.71 -28.71
C HIS A 274 3.78 12.76 -29.43
N TYR A 275 3.91 14.01 -29.00
CA TYR A 275 3.29 15.18 -29.65
C TYR A 275 4.27 16.34 -29.66
N GLU A 276 4.10 17.23 -30.61
CA GLU A 276 4.90 18.44 -30.74
C GLU A 276 4.26 19.60 -29.96
N GLY A 277 5.09 20.45 -29.37
CA GLY A 277 4.62 21.62 -28.62
C GLY A 277 4.23 21.32 -27.18
N THR A 278 3.19 22.00 -26.70
CA THR A 278 2.67 21.88 -25.32
C THR A 278 1.36 21.12 -25.31
N LEU A 279 0.96 20.61 -24.14
CA LEU A 279 -0.35 19.98 -23.95
C LEU A 279 -1.50 20.92 -24.32
N ARG A 280 -1.35 22.22 -24.04
CA ARG A 280 -2.30 23.27 -24.46
C ARG A 280 -2.45 23.33 -25.99
N THR A 281 -1.31 23.33 -26.69
CA THR A 281 -1.32 23.34 -28.16
C THR A 281 -2.02 22.09 -28.69
N LEU A 282 -1.71 20.92 -28.13
CA LEU A 282 -2.35 19.66 -28.53
C LEU A 282 -3.87 19.71 -28.31
N TYR A 283 -4.33 20.19 -27.15
CA TYR A 283 -5.75 20.32 -26.82
C TYR A 283 -6.48 21.22 -27.84
N GLN A 284 -5.87 22.34 -28.21
CA GLN A 284 -6.46 23.33 -29.13
C GLN A 284 -6.42 22.91 -30.61
N SER A 285 -5.36 22.21 -31.04
CA SER A 285 -5.15 21.88 -32.45
C SER A 285 -5.63 20.49 -32.86
N ASP A 286 -5.58 19.52 -31.93
CA ASP A 286 -5.94 18.13 -32.19
C ASP A 286 -6.52 17.48 -30.94
N PHE A 287 -7.79 17.80 -30.67
CA PHE A 287 -8.50 17.28 -29.49
C PHE A 287 -8.63 15.74 -29.53
N THR A 288 -8.78 15.17 -30.72
CA THR A 288 -8.83 13.70 -30.89
C THR A 288 -7.55 13.05 -30.39
N LYS A 289 -6.40 13.58 -30.78
CA LYS A 289 -5.09 13.10 -30.32
C LYS A 289 -4.87 13.36 -28.83
N PHE A 290 -5.37 14.47 -28.29
CA PHE A 290 -5.32 14.78 -26.86
C PHE A 290 -6.07 13.72 -26.03
N ILE A 291 -7.27 13.32 -26.44
CA ILE A 291 -8.04 12.27 -25.77
C ILE A 291 -7.37 10.90 -25.92
N PHE A 292 -6.83 10.60 -27.10
CA PHE A 292 -6.04 9.39 -27.33
C PHE A 292 -4.82 9.33 -26.40
N TYR A 293 -4.09 10.46 -26.24
CA TYR A 293 -2.95 10.56 -25.33
C TYR A 293 -3.35 10.21 -23.88
N ASN A 294 -4.37 10.86 -23.33
CA ASN A 294 -4.84 10.60 -21.95
C ASN A 294 -5.30 9.14 -21.77
N ALA A 295 -6.00 8.57 -22.76
CA ALA A 295 -6.41 7.16 -22.74
C ALA A 295 -5.21 6.20 -22.68
N ILE A 296 -4.17 6.46 -23.45
CA ILE A 296 -2.96 5.62 -23.47
C ILE A 296 -2.18 5.74 -22.16
N ASP A 297 -2.07 6.91 -21.55
CA ASP A 297 -1.38 7.06 -20.26
C ASP A 297 -2.01 6.16 -19.18
N CYS A 298 -3.33 6.08 -19.12
CA CYS A 298 -4.03 5.12 -18.25
C CYS A 298 -3.73 3.65 -18.62
N ALA A 299 -3.74 3.31 -19.90
CA ALA A 299 -3.46 1.95 -20.38
C ALA A 299 -2.01 1.52 -20.09
N LEU A 300 -1.04 2.44 -20.15
CA LEU A 300 0.36 2.14 -19.84
C LEU A 300 0.51 1.66 -18.39
N VAL A 301 -0.14 2.30 -17.43
CA VAL A 301 -0.09 1.87 -16.01
C VAL A 301 -0.70 0.49 -15.85
N HIS A 302 -1.82 0.19 -16.55
CA HIS A 302 -2.40 -1.16 -16.59
C HIS A 302 -1.40 -2.20 -17.09
N TYR A 303 -0.69 -1.95 -18.20
CA TYR A 303 0.26 -2.91 -18.77
C TYR A 303 1.51 -3.07 -17.90
N ILE A 304 1.99 -2.00 -17.26
CA ILE A 304 3.05 -2.12 -16.26
C ILE A 304 2.61 -3.08 -15.15
N ASP A 305 1.39 -2.93 -14.60
CA ASP A 305 0.91 -3.84 -13.56
C ASP A 305 0.70 -5.27 -14.08
N LYS A 306 0.16 -5.44 -15.28
CA LYS A 306 -0.02 -6.76 -15.92
C LYS A 306 1.33 -7.50 -16.06
N LYS A 307 2.39 -6.78 -16.40
CA LYS A 307 3.75 -7.32 -16.59
C LYS A 307 4.48 -7.55 -15.27
N LEU A 308 4.54 -6.55 -14.42
CA LEU A 308 5.33 -6.58 -13.18
C LEU A 308 4.60 -7.28 -12.03
N LYS A 309 3.27 -7.34 -12.06
CA LYS A 309 2.40 -7.93 -11.03
C LYS A 309 2.63 -7.36 -9.63
N THR A 310 2.99 -6.07 -9.56
CA THR A 310 3.33 -5.40 -8.30
C THR A 310 2.12 -5.27 -7.39
N MET A 311 0.94 -4.92 -7.91
CA MET A 311 -0.29 -4.89 -7.09
C MET A 311 -0.67 -6.27 -6.57
N LEU A 312 -0.51 -7.33 -7.38
CA LEU A 312 -0.77 -8.69 -6.93
C LEU A 312 0.17 -9.08 -5.77
N THR A 313 1.44 -8.69 -5.86
CA THR A 313 2.42 -8.91 -4.79
C THR A 313 2.00 -8.17 -3.52
N PHE A 314 1.56 -6.92 -3.64
CA PHE A 314 1.03 -6.10 -2.56
C PHE A 314 -0.15 -6.76 -1.85
N PHE A 315 -1.13 -7.23 -2.58
CA PHE A 315 -2.29 -7.93 -2.03
C PHE A 315 -1.90 -9.23 -1.30
N LYS A 316 -0.97 -9.99 -1.87
CA LYS A 316 -0.47 -11.22 -1.22
C LYS A 316 0.28 -10.93 0.08
N ILE A 317 1.02 -9.82 0.15
CA ILE A 317 1.71 -9.38 1.38
C ILE A 317 0.69 -8.99 2.45
N ALA A 318 -0.34 -8.21 2.10
CA ALA A 318 -1.42 -7.85 3.02
C ALA A 318 -2.07 -9.08 3.63
N LYS A 319 -2.49 -10.02 2.78
CA LYS A 319 -3.07 -11.30 3.21
C LYS A 319 -2.14 -12.09 4.13
N LYS A 320 -0.86 -12.25 3.74
CA LYS A 320 0.11 -13.02 4.51
C LYS A 320 0.36 -12.44 5.89
N ASN A 321 0.38 -11.12 6.00
CA ASN A 321 0.65 -10.43 7.26
C ASN A 321 -0.63 -10.21 8.10
N GLY A 322 -1.80 -10.55 7.58
CA GLY A 322 -3.07 -10.37 8.28
C GLY A 322 -3.40 -8.90 8.58
N VAL A 323 -3.08 -8.02 7.63
CA VAL A 323 -3.32 -6.58 7.74
C VAL A 323 -4.22 -6.10 6.60
N GLU A 324 -4.86 -4.95 6.79
CA GLU A 324 -5.57 -4.28 5.70
C GLU A 324 -4.60 -3.94 4.57
N ILE A 325 -5.12 -3.97 3.36
CA ILE A 325 -4.29 -3.76 2.16
C ILE A 325 -3.55 -2.43 2.23
N ASN A 326 -4.21 -1.33 2.60
CA ASN A 326 -3.59 -0.01 2.72
C ASN A 326 -2.46 0.06 3.77
N ARG A 327 -2.44 -0.86 4.75
CA ARG A 327 -1.41 -0.95 5.80
C ARG A 327 -0.22 -1.82 5.41
N ALA A 328 -0.35 -2.66 4.40
CA ALA A 328 0.72 -3.55 3.94
C ALA A 328 1.95 -2.80 3.38
N LEU A 329 1.79 -1.52 2.99
CA LEU A 329 2.91 -0.64 2.62
C LEU A 329 3.85 -0.33 3.79
N SER A 330 3.39 -0.45 5.04
CA SER A 330 4.18 -0.21 6.24
C SER A 330 4.76 -1.52 6.81
N PRO A 331 6.07 -1.78 6.67
CA PRO A 331 6.69 -2.94 7.28
C PRO A 331 6.58 -2.93 8.81
N VAL A 332 6.68 -1.73 9.42
CA VAL A 332 6.55 -1.56 10.88
C VAL A 332 5.16 -2.00 11.33
N TRP A 333 4.11 -1.48 10.70
CA TRP A 333 2.73 -1.87 11.03
C TRP A 333 2.50 -3.37 10.88
N SER A 334 2.97 -3.96 9.76
CA SER A 334 2.85 -5.40 9.53
C SER A 334 3.57 -6.23 10.60
N THR A 335 4.76 -5.78 11.02
CA THR A 335 5.53 -6.47 12.09
C THR A 335 4.82 -6.35 13.43
N GLU A 336 4.31 -5.17 13.78
CA GLU A 336 3.56 -4.95 15.02
C GLU A 336 2.31 -5.84 15.09
N VAL A 337 1.56 -5.98 13.98
CA VAL A 337 0.38 -6.86 13.93
C VAL A 337 0.78 -8.33 14.05
N MET A 338 1.84 -8.77 13.39
CA MET A 338 2.35 -10.14 13.56
C MET A 338 2.79 -10.41 15.00
N MET A 339 3.46 -9.46 15.63
CA MET A 339 3.83 -9.56 17.05
C MET A 339 2.59 -9.64 17.95
N MET A 340 1.63 -8.74 17.76
CA MET A 340 0.39 -8.71 18.53
C MET A 340 -0.35 -10.05 18.45
N ARG A 341 -0.47 -10.66 17.26
CA ARG A 341 -1.08 -11.98 17.09
C ARG A 341 -0.32 -13.05 17.90
N LYS A 342 1.01 -13.02 17.89
CA LYS A 342 1.84 -13.94 18.68
C LYS A 342 1.70 -13.74 20.20
N PHE A 343 1.50 -12.50 20.66
CA PHE A 343 1.18 -12.23 22.05
C PHE A 343 -0.18 -12.85 22.45
N LEU A 344 -1.19 -12.72 21.57
CA LEU A 344 -2.50 -13.32 21.79
C LEU A 344 -2.45 -14.86 21.83
N ASP A 345 -1.70 -15.49 20.93
CA ASP A 345 -1.46 -16.95 20.97
C ASP A 345 -0.94 -17.41 22.35
N ARG A 346 -0.17 -16.54 23.03
CA ARG A 346 0.35 -16.77 24.39
C ARG A 346 -0.59 -16.28 25.50
N LYS A 347 -1.82 -15.88 25.17
CA LYS A 347 -2.78 -15.25 26.10
C LYS A 347 -2.24 -14.00 26.79
N GLN A 348 -1.36 -13.27 26.10
CA GLN A 348 -0.77 -12.01 26.54
C GLN A 348 -1.32 -10.86 25.72
N VAL A 349 -1.41 -9.67 26.32
CA VAL A 349 -1.88 -8.46 25.64
C VAL A 349 -0.69 -7.63 25.20
N PHE A 350 -0.64 -7.33 23.90
CA PHE A 350 0.31 -6.37 23.35
C PHE A 350 -0.17 -4.94 23.59
N VAL A 351 0.45 -4.27 24.54
CA VAL A 351 0.11 -2.88 24.87
C VAL A 351 1.10 -1.93 24.24
N GLN A 352 0.58 -0.90 23.58
CA GLN A 352 1.40 0.15 23.00
C GLN A 352 2.06 0.97 24.11
N THR A 353 3.39 1.04 24.10
CA THR A 353 4.13 1.96 24.96
C THR A 353 3.81 3.41 24.60
N ARG A 354 3.78 4.29 25.60
CA ARG A 354 3.68 5.75 25.37
C ARG A 354 4.84 6.21 24.49
N LYS A 355 4.57 7.15 23.58
CA LYS A 355 5.66 7.85 22.89
C LYS A 355 6.52 8.53 23.95
N ASP A 356 7.77 8.14 23.99
CA ASP A 356 8.76 8.89 24.78
C ASP A 356 8.94 10.24 24.11
N GLU A 357 8.55 11.32 24.79
CA GLU A 357 8.67 12.68 24.28
C GLU A 357 10.15 13.09 24.14
N ASN A 358 11.04 12.40 24.83
CA ASN A 358 12.48 12.57 24.75
C ASN A 358 13.12 11.60 23.74
N HIS A 359 12.91 11.83 22.46
CA HIS A 359 13.63 11.13 21.41
C HIS A 359 15.13 11.41 21.49
N VAL A 360 15.87 10.63 22.25
CA VAL A 360 17.32 10.62 22.19
C VAL A 360 17.74 10.05 20.83
N LYS A 361 18.31 10.89 19.97
CA LYS A 361 18.91 10.43 18.72
C LYS A 361 20.09 9.51 19.07
N PHE A 362 20.04 8.27 18.61
CA PHE A 362 21.19 7.38 18.69
C PHE A 362 22.08 7.54 17.46
N ALA A 363 23.38 7.32 17.60
CA ALA A 363 24.32 7.35 16.50
C ALA A 363 23.98 6.27 15.46
N GLY A 364 24.03 6.61 14.19
CA GLY A 364 23.91 5.65 13.09
C GLY A 364 25.09 4.69 13.02
N ALA A 365 25.07 3.80 12.03
CA ALA A 365 26.18 2.90 11.77
C ALA A 365 27.45 3.67 11.38
N TYR A 366 28.60 3.17 11.81
CA TYR A 366 29.89 3.70 11.38
C TYR A 366 30.09 3.38 9.89
N VAL A 367 30.37 4.40 9.11
CA VAL A 367 30.74 4.29 7.69
C VAL A 367 32.14 4.85 7.55
N LYS A 368 33.09 4.00 7.16
CA LYS A 368 34.47 4.44 6.93
C LYS A 368 34.55 5.15 5.57
N ASP A 369 35.26 6.26 5.53
CA ASP A 369 35.54 6.96 4.28
C ASP A 369 36.35 6.05 3.32
N PRO A 370 36.01 6.06 2.01
CA PRO A 370 36.74 5.26 1.03
C PRO A 370 38.17 5.79 0.85
N ILE A 371 39.12 4.87 0.74
CA ILE A 371 40.46 5.21 0.31
C ILE A 371 40.44 5.24 -1.22
N VAL A 372 40.57 6.44 -1.80
CA VAL A 372 40.51 6.64 -3.25
C VAL A 372 41.79 6.10 -3.88
N GLY A 373 41.68 5.27 -4.90
CA GLY A 373 42.80 4.71 -5.65
C GLY A 373 42.48 3.35 -6.27
N LEU A 374 43.46 2.80 -6.98
CA LEU A 374 43.44 1.44 -7.48
C LEU A 374 43.93 0.50 -6.38
N HIS A 375 43.12 -0.49 -6.05
CA HIS A 375 43.47 -1.48 -5.04
C HIS A 375 43.55 -2.88 -5.67
N GLU A 376 44.62 -3.59 -5.37
CA GLU A 376 44.82 -4.97 -5.80
C GLU A 376 44.47 -5.95 -4.67
N TRP A 377 44.10 -7.17 -5.02
CA TRP A 377 43.79 -8.25 -4.06
C TRP A 377 42.65 -7.91 -3.09
N VAL A 378 41.60 -7.29 -3.59
CA VAL A 378 40.44 -6.91 -2.78
C VAL A 378 39.54 -8.11 -2.51
N ALA A 379 39.34 -8.43 -1.23
CA ALA A 379 38.34 -9.41 -0.79
C ALA A 379 37.17 -8.70 -0.12
N CYS A 380 35.94 -8.97 -0.58
CA CYS A 380 34.71 -8.40 -0.03
C CYS A 380 33.95 -9.43 0.80
N TYR A 381 33.69 -9.11 2.06
CA TYR A 381 32.91 -9.94 2.98
C TYR A 381 31.66 -9.20 3.41
N ASP A 382 30.54 -9.91 3.44
CA ASP A 382 29.26 -9.38 3.92
C ASP A 382 28.63 -10.32 4.94
N PHE A 383 28.01 -9.76 5.98
CA PHE A 383 27.26 -10.54 6.94
C PHE A 383 25.87 -10.89 6.37
N ALA A 384 25.61 -12.18 6.24
CA ALA A 384 24.30 -12.64 5.79
C ALA A 384 23.20 -12.14 6.74
N SER A 385 22.41 -11.15 6.29
CA SER A 385 21.26 -10.63 7.05
C SER A 385 21.62 -10.18 8.47
N LEU A 386 22.59 -9.28 8.62
CA LEU A 386 23.17 -8.86 9.90
C LEU A 386 22.12 -8.54 10.98
N TYR A 387 21.20 -7.61 10.74
CA TYR A 387 20.20 -7.21 11.76
C TYR A 387 19.29 -8.36 12.21
N PRO A 388 18.65 -9.13 11.32
CA PRO A 388 17.84 -10.28 11.72
C PRO A 388 18.62 -11.32 12.52
N ASN A 389 19.86 -11.65 12.10
CA ASN A 389 20.69 -12.61 12.83
C ASN A 389 21.10 -12.08 14.20
N THR A 390 21.36 -10.78 14.33
CA THR A 390 21.62 -10.14 15.62
C THR A 390 20.41 -10.27 16.55
N ILE A 391 19.20 -10.00 16.05
CA ILE A 391 17.96 -10.15 16.84
C ILE A 391 17.77 -11.59 17.29
N VAL A 392 18.02 -12.56 16.41
CA VAL A 392 17.90 -14.00 16.73
C VAL A 392 18.97 -14.43 17.75
N GLN A 393 20.23 -14.01 17.57
CA GLN A 393 21.35 -14.36 18.44
C GLN A 393 21.19 -13.80 19.86
N TRP A 394 20.79 -12.53 19.95
CA TRP A 394 20.67 -11.82 21.23
C TRP A 394 19.27 -11.95 21.85
N GLY A 395 18.34 -12.65 21.21
CA GLY A 395 16.97 -12.80 21.70
C GLY A 395 16.25 -11.48 21.90
N ILE A 396 16.48 -10.49 21.01
CA ILE A 396 15.91 -9.15 21.14
C ILE A 396 14.41 -9.19 20.88
N SER A 397 13.61 -8.90 21.89
CA SER A 397 12.15 -8.79 21.79
C SER A 397 11.62 -7.93 22.95
N PRO A 398 10.54 -7.17 22.77
CA PRO A 398 10.04 -6.25 23.79
C PRO A 398 9.67 -6.93 25.11
N GLU A 399 9.03 -8.10 25.06
CA GLU A 399 8.53 -8.82 26.26
C GLU A 399 9.65 -9.38 27.13
N VAL A 400 10.81 -9.60 26.55
CA VAL A 400 11.99 -10.13 27.29
C VAL A 400 13.00 -9.04 27.65
N TYR A 401 12.70 -7.78 27.35
CA TYR A 401 13.55 -6.64 27.74
C TYR A 401 13.44 -6.39 29.25
N LYS A 402 14.53 -6.43 29.97
CA LYS A 402 14.60 -6.27 31.44
C LYS A 402 15.03 -4.88 31.87
N GLY A 403 15.69 -4.13 31.02
CA GLY A 403 16.20 -2.81 31.34
C GLY A 403 17.60 -2.57 30.77
N LYS A 404 18.19 -1.45 31.17
CA LYS A 404 19.55 -1.05 30.75
C LYS A 404 20.46 -0.89 31.96
N ASN A 405 21.70 -1.37 31.83
CA ASN A 405 22.75 -1.26 32.86
C ASN A 405 22.33 -1.83 34.24
N LEU A 406 21.59 -2.95 34.22
CA LEU A 406 21.20 -3.63 35.47
C LEU A 406 22.46 -4.13 36.20
N LEU A 407 22.47 -3.96 37.55
CA LEU A 407 23.54 -4.43 38.42
C LEU A 407 23.43 -5.93 38.64
N ASP A 408 22.20 -6.43 38.90
CA ASP A 408 21.90 -7.84 39.11
C ASP A 408 21.26 -8.41 37.84
N THR A 409 21.94 -9.37 37.24
CA THR A 409 21.46 -10.09 36.06
C THR A 409 21.56 -11.59 36.30
N LYS A 410 20.54 -12.36 35.87
CA LYS A 410 20.64 -13.81 35.86
C LYS A 410 21.67 -14.26 34.82
N GLU A 411 22.36 -15.37 35.05
CA GLU A 411 23.36 -15.93 34.14
C GLU A 411 22.75 -16.28 32.76
N SER A 412 21.46 -16.65 32.75
CA SER A 412 20.69 -16.93 31.53
C SER A 412 20.33 -15.70 30.71
N TRP A 413 20.51 -14.48 31.23
CA TRP A 413 20.17 -13.25 30.54
C TRP A 413 21.31 -12.75 29.66
N ILE A 414 20.94 -12.20 28.51
CA ILE A 414 21.87 -11.67 27.53
C ILE A 414 22.03 -10.17 27.73
N LYS A 415 23.26 -9.72 28.00
CA LYS A 415 23.60 -8.30 28.05
C LYS A 415 24.28 -7.88 26.77
N THR A 416 23.74 -6.87 26.11
CA THR A 416 24.32 -6.29 24.90
C THR A 416 25.46 -5.33 25.21
N SER A 417 26.31 -5.03 24.23
CA SER A 417 27.40 -4.04 24.38
C SER A 417 26.89 -2.63 24.74
N SER A 418 25.64 -2.29 24.38
CA SER A 418 24.99 -1.03 24.76
C SER A 418 24.43 -1.03 26.19
N GLY A 419 24.57 -2.13 26.91
CA GLY A 419 24.07 -2.30 28.28
C GLY A 419 22.62 -2.75 28.38
N ALA A 420 21.92 -2.92 27.27
CA ALA A 420 20.56 -3.45 27.30
C ALA A 420 20.57 -4.95 27.67
N VAL A 421 19.63 -5.35 28.51
CA VAL A 421 19.51 -6.72 29.01
C VAL A 421 18.24 -7.36 28.53
N PHE A 422 18.34 -8.55 27.95
CA PHE A 422 17.23 -9.36 27.47
C PHE A 422 17.27 -10.73 28.13
N GLY A 423 16.12 -11.24 28.55
CA GLY A 423 16.06 -12.55 29.18
C GLY A 423 14.62 -13.05 29.25
N GLY A 424 14.36 -14.19 28.62
CA GLY A 424 13.11 -14.95 28.76
C GLY A 424 13.41 -16.20 29.56
N ASP A 425 12.59 -16.48 30.55
CA ASP A 425 12.89 -17.59 31.47
C ASP A 425 12.50 -18.95 30.84
N ASP A 426 11.47 -19.06 29.98
CA ASP A 426 10.99 -20.36 29.47
C ASP A 426 10.51 -20.38 28.01
N GLU A 427 10.39 -19.26 27.32
CA GLU A 427 9.87 -19.23 25.95
C GLU A 427 10.79 -18.49 24.98
N ASP A 428 10.89 -18.99 23.75
CA ASP A 428 11.61 -18.28 22.69
C ASP A 428 11.01 -16.88 22.49
N PRO A 429 11.82 -15.82 22.46
CA PRO A 429 11.34 -14.45 22.24
C PRO A 429 10.49 -14.32 20.97
N ILE A 430 9.38 -13.61 21.06
CA ILE A 430 8.39 -13.53 19.96
C ILE A 430 9.00 -13.05 18.66
N LEU A 431 9.76 -11.95 18.70
CA LEU A 431 10.39 -11.41 17.49
C LEU A 431 11.41 -12.39 16.90
N LYS A 432 12.19 -13.10 17.74
CA LYS A 432 13.09 -14.16 17.32
C LYS A 432 12.35 -15.29 16.61
N SER A 433 11.20 -15.74 17.15
CA SER A 433 10.40 -16.79 16.53
C SER A 433 9.83 -16.37 15.18
N ILE A 434 9.33 -15.13 15.06
CA ILE A 434 8.82 -14.55 13.81
C ILE A 434 9.94 -14.52 12.75
N ILE A 435 11.14 -14.04 13.11
CA ILE A 435 12.26 -13.95 12.19
C ILE A 435 12.68 -15.33 11.72
N LYS A 436 12.82 -16.30 12.61
CA LYS A 436 13.17 -17.69 12.26
C LYS A 436 12.17 -18.29 11.26
N ASP A 437 10.86 -18.11 11.51
CA ASP A 437 9.82 -18.60 10.60
C ASP A 437 9.88 -17.92 9.22
N LEU A 438 10.04 -16.60 9.18
CA LEU A 438 10.18 -15.86 7.92
C LEU A 438 11.41 -16.29 7.13
N TYR A 439 12.54 -16.57 7.82
CA TYR A 439 13.75 -17.07 7.17
C TYR A 439 13.58 -18.47 6.59
N ALA A 440 12.96 -19.37 7.33
CA ALA A 440 12.67 -20.72 6.85
C ALA A 440 11.81 -20.67 5.59
N LYS A 441 10.73 -19.88 5.60
CA LYS A 441 9.84 -19.67 4.44
C LYS A 441 10.56 -19.01 3.26
N ARG A 442 11.42 -18.03 3.53
CA ARG A 442 12.23 -17.38 2.49
C ARG A 442 13.19 -18.38 1.83
N ARG A 443 13.86 -19.21 2.61
CA ARG A 443 14.79 -20.24 2.11
C ARG A 443 14.05 -21.22 1.19
N GLN A 444 12.93 -21.77 1.65
CA GLN A 444 12.09 -22.67 0.84
C GLN A 444 11.65 -22.03 -0.49
N ALA A 445 11.19 -20.76 -0.44
CA ALA A 445 10.79 -20.04 -1.63
C ALA A 445 11.98 -19.81 -2.59
N LYS A 446 13.16 -19.48 -2.08
CA LYS A 446 14.38 -19.30 -2.88
C LYS A 446 14.82 -20.60 -3.54
N ASP A 447 14.79 -21.70 -2.82
CA ASP A 447 15.17 -23.02 -3.36
C ASP A 447 14.21 -23.46 -4.47
N LYS A 448 12.90 -23.21 -4.29
CA LYS A 448 11.90 -23.46 -5.34
C LYS A 448 12.11 -22.56 -6.55
N MET A 449 12.41 -21.28 -6.35
CA MET A 449 12.69 -20.32 -7.44
C MET A 449 13.92 -20.78 -8.26
N LEU A 450 14.98 -21.21 -7.62
CA LEU A 450 16.18 -21.67 -8.30
C LEU A 450 15.91 -22.94 -9.15
N LYS A 451 15.14 -23.90 -8.61
CA LYS A 451 14.73 -25.09 -9.37
C LYS A 451 13.95 -24.74 -10.62
N LEU A 452 12.94 -23.86 -10.46
CA LEU A 452 12.12 -23.40 -11.61
C LEU A 452 12.95 -22.61 -12.64
N GLN A 453 13.95 -21.82 -12.19
CA GLN A 453 14.82 -21.11 -13.11
C GLN A 453 15.65 -22.08 -13.98
N ILE A 454 16.17 -23.15 -13.37
CA ILE A 454 16.91 -24.20 -14.10
C ILE A 454 16.01 -24.86 -15.15
N GLU A 455 14.76 -25.17 -14.80
CA GLU A 455 13.77 -25.73 -15.74
C GLU A 455 13.49 -24.79 -16.91
N ILE A 456 13.27 -23.51 -16.63
CA ILE A 456 13.07 -22.47 -17.66
C ILE A 456 14.28 -22.40 -18.59
N ASP A 457 15.49 -22.33 -18.06
CA ASP A 457 16.72 -22.25 -18.86
C ASP A 457 16.89 -23.50 -19.75
N GLN A 458 16.47 -24.66 -19.26
CA GLN A 458 16.48 -25.92 -20.06
C GLN A 458 15.46 -25.88 -21.20
N LEU A 459 14.23 -25.44 -20.92
CA LEU A 459 13.16 -25.32 -21.91
C LEU A 459 13.50 -24.26 -22.99
N GLU A 460 14.07 -23.14 -22.61
CA GLU A 460 14.54 -22.11 -23.54
C GLU A 460 15.63 -22.62 -24.48
N LYS A 461 16.58 -23.44 -23.93
CA LYS A 461 17.61 -24.09 -24.75
C LYS A 461 17.01 -25.12 -25.73
N GLN A 462 15.99 -25.85 -25.30
CA GLN A 462 15.29 -26.80 -26.19
C GLN A 462 14.53 -26.05 -27.28
N LEU A 463 13.82 -24.97 -26.95
CA LEU A 463 13.07 -24.13 -27.91
C LEU A 463 14.02 -23.57 -28.98
N LYS A 464 15.19 -23.03 -28.58
CA LYS A 464 16.20 -22.52 -29.51
C LYS A 464 16.80 -23.57 -30.44
N LYS A 465 16.66 -24.86 -30.14
CA LYS A 465 17.11 -25.96 -31.04
C LYS A 465 16.02 -26.37 -32.02
N LEU A 466 14.76 -26.03 -31.75
CA LEU A 466 13.62 -26.33 -32.57
C LEU A 466 13.24 -25.20 -33.54
N THR A 467 13.70 -23.99 -33.24
CA THR A 467 13.62 -22.80 -34.11
C THR A 467 14.93 -22.60 -34.88
#